data_88fc457ded854d1d4ca13f2237ea9e69
#
_entry.id   88fc457ded854d1d4ca13f2237ea9e69
#
_cell.length_a   1.000
_cell.length_b   1.000
_cell.length_c   1.000
_cell.angle_alpha   90.00
_cell.angle_beta   90.00
_cell.angle_gamma   90.00
#
_symmetry.space_group_name_H-M   'P 1'
#
loop_
_entity.id
_entity.type
_entity.pdbx_description
1 polymer ?
#
loop_
_entity_poly.entity_id
_entity_poly.type
_entity_poly.pdbx_seq_one_letter_code
_entity_poly.pdbx_strand_id
1 'polypeptide(L)'
;MVFLSGGQIDGEGNINLVAIGDYRRPKVRFPGSFGSAYLYYVVPNVILFRLEHTRRTLVDKVDFVTAPGTSAANVYRPGGPIALVTPRCLFSFDRPRRRFRLVSVHPGHSIDEVIEHTGFAFEQPKDVPMTPAPSAETLCLLRSDIAPQLAETYPQFAADVFGVMQPALSPP
;
A
#
# COMPACT_ATOMS: atom_id res chain seq x y z
N MET A 1 9.83 -8.69 -7.37
CA MET A 1 8.90 -7.63 -6.85
C MET A 1 7.80 -8.29 -6.05
N VAL A 2 7.35 -7.65 -4.98
CA VAL A 2 6.20 -8.11 -4.17
C VAL A 2 5.36 -6.91 -3.74
N PHE A 3 4.05 -7.12 -3.60
CA PHE A 3 3.13 -6.15 -3.02
C PHE A 3 2.83 -6.58 -1.58
N LEU A 4 3.02 -5.66 -0.63
CA LEU A 4 2.72 -5.88 0.78
C LEU A 4 1.83 -4.76 1.32
N SER A 5 1.04 -5.08 2.32
CA SER A 5 0.20 -4.12 3.03
C SER A 5 0.38 -4.29 4.54
N GLY A 6 -0.16 -3.35 5.31
CA GLY A 6 -0.18 -3.40 6.78
C GLY A 6 -1.46 -2.80 7.34
N GLY A 7 -1.80 -3.14 8.57
CA GLY A 7 -2.87 -2.45 9.32
C GLY A 7 -2.49 -1.00 9.61
N GLN A 8 -1.19 -0.75 9.84
CA GLN A 8 -0.59 0.58 9.93
C GLN A 8 0.72 0.61 9.14
N ILE A 9 1.03 1.77 8.58
CA ILE A 9 2.29 2.08 7.88
C ILE A 9 2.75 3.44 8.40
N ASP A 10 4.04 3.59 8.75
CA ASP A 10 4.61 4.87 9.18
C ASP A 10 5.60 5.47 8.16
N GLY A 11 6.09 6.68 8.45
CA GLY A 11 6.97 7.45 7.56
C GLY A 11 8.34 6.82 7.32
N GLU A 12 8.80 5.91 8.17
CA GLU A 12 10.03 5.13 7.97
C GLU A 12 9.81 3.85 7.15
N GLY A 13 8.58 3.64 6.67
CA GLY A 13 8.19 2.44 5.92
C GLY A 13 8.02 1.20 6.78
N ASN A 14 7.89 1.35 8.11
CA ASN A 14 7.55 0.22 8.97
C ASN A 14 6.10 -0.19 8.76
N ILE A 15 5.83 -1.50 8.82
CA ILE A 15 4.47 -2.03 8.73
C ILE A 15 4.08 -2.77 10.01
N ASN A 16 2.81 -2.61 10.41
CA ASN A 16 2.21 -3.31 11.53
C ASN A 16 1.11 -4.27 11.04
N LEU A 17 1.29 -5.55 11.33
CA LEU A 17 0.35 -6.63 11.06
C LEU A 17 0.04 -7.46 12.33
N VAL A 18 0.36 -6.92 13.52
CA VAL A 18 0.23 -7.66 14.78
C VAL A 18 -0.81 -7.08 15.69
N ALA A 19 -0.74 -5.80 16.04
CA ALA A 19 -1.66 -5.23 17.02
C ALA A 19 -1.76 -3.70 16.93
N ILE A 20 -2.93 -3.15 17.22
CA ILE A 20 -3.15 -1.72 17.46
C ILE A 20 -3.32 -1.50 18.96
N GLY A 21 -2.60 -0.50 19.50
CA GLY A 21 -2.53 -0.21 20.93
C GLY A 21 -1.47 -1.04 21.65
N ASP A 22 -1.60 -1.17 22.96
CA ASP A 22 -0.64 -1.93 23.77
C ASP A 22 -0.60 -3.41 23.34
N TYR A 23 0.61 -3.96 23.16
CA TYR A 23 0.80 -5.33 22.69
C TYR A 23 0.16 -6.38 23.61
N ARG A 24 0.16 -6.16 24.93
CA ARG A 24 -0.39 -7.10 25.92
C ARG A 24 -1.91 -6.96 26.06
N ARG A 25 -2.48 -5.77 25.74
CA ARG A 25 -3.91 -5.47 25.79
C ARG A 25 -4.34 -4.70 24.52
N PRO A 26 -4.24 -5.31 23.35
CA PRO A 26 -4.48 -4.60 22.10
C PRO A 26 -5.96 -4.26 21.94
N LYS A 27 -6.21 -3.08 21.35
CA LYS A 27 -7.56 -2.70 20.89
C LYS A 27 -7.98 -3.53 19.67
N VAL A 28 -7.00 -3.87 18.81
CA VAL A 28 -7.20 -4.74 17.65
C VAL A 28 -6.02 -5.71 17.59
N ARG A 29 -6.31 -6.99 17.40
CA ARG A 29 -5.31 -8.03 17.12
C ARG A 29 -5.46 -8.46 15.67
N PHE A 30 -4.36 -8.39 14.91
CA PHE A 30 -4.27 -8.90 13.56
C PHE A 30 -3.77 -10.36 13.58
N PRO A 31 -3.95 -11.11 12.47
CA PRO A 31 -3.51 -12.50 12.39
C PRO A 31 -1.98 -12.68 12.39
N GLY A 32 -1.21 -11.59 12.26
CA GLY A 32 0.25 -11.61 12.26
C GLY A 32 0.86 -11.38 10.87
N SER A 33 2.19 -11.48 10.81
CA SER A 33 2.94 -11.12 9.62
C SER A 33 3.04 -12.23 8.58
N PHE A 34 2.81 -13.47 8.98
CA PHE A 34 3.15 -14.64 8.15
C PHE A 34 4.58 -14.51 7.58
N GLY A 35 4.75 -14.58 6.25
CA GLY A 35 6.02 -14.36 5.56
C GLY A 35 6.37 -12.89 5.26
N SER A 36 5.51 -11.91 5.61
CA SER A 36 5.69 -10.52 5.19
C SER A 36 7.01 -9.91 5.66
N ALA A 37 7.41 -10.15 6.92
CA ALA A 37 8.65 -9.63 7.48
C ALA A 37 9.89 -10.16 6.73
N TYR A 38 9.88 -11.44 6.38
CA TYR A 38 10.93 -12.07 5.60
C TYR A 38 10.98 -11.53 4.17
N LEU A 39 9.82 -11.49 3.48
CA LEU A 39 9.72 -10.93 2.13
C LEU A 39 10.19 -9.48 2.08
N TYR A 40 9.82 -8.69 3.10
CA TYR A 40 10.20 -7.28 3.21
C TYR A 40 11.69 -7.08 3.43
N TYR A 41 12.36 -8.08 4.00
CA TYR A 41 13.81 -8.09 4.19
C TYR A 41 14.57 -8.50 2.93
N VAL A 42 14.12 -9.53 2.20
CA VAL A 42 14.89 -10.17 1.12
C VAL A 42 14.53 -9.69 -0.28
N VAL A 43 13.26 -9.27 -0.52
CA VAL A 43 12.83 -8.88 -1.87
C VAL A 43 13.30 -7.45 -2.18
N PRO A 44 14.10 -7.24 -3.23
CA PRO A 44 14.68 -5.92 -3.55
C PRO A 44 13.64 -4.82 -3.79
N ASN A 45 12.52 -5.16 -4.40
CA ASN A 45 11.47 -4.22 -4.80
C ASN A 45 10.15 -4.57 -4.12
N VAL A 46 9.84 -3.91 -3.01
CA VAL A 46 8.57 -4.03 -2.33
C VAL A 46 7.74 -2.77 -2.57
N ILE A 47 6.55 -2.96 -3.13
CA ILE A 47 5.54 -1.91 -3.24
C ILE A 47 4.57 -2.09 -2.08
N LEU A 48 4.51 -1.11 -1.21
CA LEU A 48 3.47 -1.03 -0.20
C LEU A 48 2.19 -0.52 -0.85
N PHE A 49 1.05 -1.04 -0.43
CA PHE A 49 -0.24 -0.50 -0.84
C PHE A 49 -1.22 -0.45 0.32
N ARG A 50 -2.14 0.51 0.27
CA ARG A 50 -3.21 0.62 1.24
C ARG A 50 -4.46 1.16 0.58
N LEU A 51 -5.58 0.43 0.70
CA LEU A 51 -6.88 0.86 0.13
C LEU A 51 -7.55 1.96 0.96
N GLU A 52 -7.09 2.19 2.19
CA GLU A 52 -7.55 3.26 3.06
C GLU A 52 -6.42 4.25 3.31
N HIS A 53 -6.59 5.50 2.89
CA HIS A 53 -5.64 6.58 3.12
C HIS A 53 -6.18 7.51 4.21
N THR A 54 -5.90 7.16 5.45
CA THR A 54 -6.30 7.92 6.64
C THR A 54 -5.19 7.91 7.69
N ARG A 55 -5.22 8.86 8.62
CA ARG A 55 -4.28 8.90 9.76
C ARG A 55 -4.39 7.70 10.71
N ARG A 56 -5.42 6.87 10.55
CA ARG A 56 -5.57 5.61 11.28
C ARG A 56 -4.68 4.50 10.71
N THR A 57 -4.41 4.55 9.41
CA THR A 57 -3.64 3.53 8.68
C THR A 57 -2.25 4.03 8.28
N LEU A 58 -2.14 5.31 7.91
CA LEU A 58 -0.89 6.02 7.66
C LEU A 58 -0.56 6.85 8.90
N VAL A 59 0.15 6.24 9.86
CA VAL A 59 0.36 6.76 11.21
C VAL A 59 1.72 7.44 11.34
N ASP A 60 1.88 8.35 12.32
CA ASP A 60 3.20 8.93 12.64
C ASP A 60 4.21 7.84 13.02
N LYS A 61 3.78 6.88 13.84
CA LYS A 61 4.55 5.70 14.25
C LYS A 61 3.64 4.51 14.42
N VAL A 62 4.05 3.36 13.88
CA VAL A 62 3.29 2.11 14.07
C VAL A 62 3.31 1.67 15.54
N ASP A 63 2.20 1.14 16.04
CA ASP A 63 2.10 0.66 17.43
C ASP A 63 2.95 -0.59 17.66
N PHE A 64 3.19 -1.37 16.62
CA PHE A 64 4.08 -2.53 16.65
C PHE A 64 4.81 -2.66 15.30
N VAL A 65 6.13 -2.78 15.33
CA VAL A 65 6.93 -3.01 14.12
C VAL A 65 6.94 -4.49 13.80
N THR A 66 6.10 -4.90 12.85
CA THR A 66 6.09 -6.29 12.34
C THR A 66 7.23 -6.50 11.36
N ALA A 67 7.39 -5.56 10.43
CA ALA A 67 8.46 -5.55 9.45
C ALA A 67 9.00 -4.11 9.34
N PRO A 68 10.29 -3.90 9.69
CA PRO A 68 10.90 -2.58 9.60
C PRO A 68 11.18 -2.20 8.14
N GLY A 69 10.97 -0.93 7.78
CA GLY A 69 11.25 -0.42 6.43
C GLY A 69 12.73 -0.43 6.08
N THR A 70 13.60 -0.25 7.08
CA THR A 70 15.06 -0.24 6.93
C THR A 70 15.72 -1.07 8.04
N SER A 71 17.03 -1.29 7.93
CA SER A 71 17.85 -1.94 8.94
C SER A 71 19.03 -1.04 9.36
N ALA A 72 19.74 -1.43 10.41
CA ALA A 72 20.98 -0.78 10.79
C ALA A 72 22.04 -0.90 9.67
N ALA A 73 22.97 0.07 9.59
CA ALA A 73 23.95 0.15 8.50
C ALA A 73 24.88 -1.06 8.39
N ASN A 74 25.10 -1.79 9.50
CA ASN A 74 25.92 -3.00 9.54
C ASN A 74 25.16 -4.29 9.16
N VAL A 75 23.87 -4.18 8.81
CA VAL A 75 23.05 -5.32 8.41
C VAL A 75 22.88 -5.33 6.90
N TYR A 76 23.36 -6.40 6.27
CA TYR A 76 23.09 -6.61 4.86
C TYR A 76 21.60 -6.86 4.63
N ARG A 77 20.95 -5.96 3.90
CA ARG A 77 19.53 -6.04 3.59
C ARG A 77 19.30 -5.66 2.12
N PRO A 78 19.06 -6.65 1.24
CA PRO A 78 18.76 -6.39 -0.17
C PRO A 78 17.34 -5.85 -0.37
N GLY A 79 16.39 -6.21 0.51
CA GLY A 79 14.98 -5.89 0.40
C GLY A 79 14.54 -4.59 1.06
N GLY A 80 13.28 -4.25 0.84
CA GLY A 80 12.59 -3.13 1.47
C GLY A 80 11.70 -2.33 0.52
N PRO A 81 11.01 -1.31 1.05
CA PRO A 81 10.07 -0.52 0.27
C PRO A 81 10.78 0.30 -0.81
N ILE A 82 10.12 0.44 -1.94
CA ILE A 82 10.46 1.38 -3.01
C ILE A 82 9.34 2.39 -3.25
N ALA A 83 8.09 2.01 -2.94
CA ALA A 83 6.92 2.86 -3.14
C ALA A 83 5.79 2.49 -2.15
N LEU A 84 4.87 3.45 -1.97
CA LEU A 84 3.58 3.26 -1.32
C LEU A 84 2.48 3.82 -2.24
N VAL A 85 1.55 2.95 -2.62
CA VAL A 85 0.37 3.29 -3.41
C VAL A 85 -0.85 3.35 -2.52
N THR A 86 -1.62 4.42 -2.64
CA THR A 86 -2.88 4.64 -1.91
C THR A 86 -3.98 5.08 -2.87
N PRO A 87 -5.25 5.19 -2.48
CA PRO A 87 -6.29 5.74 -3.34
C PRO A 87 -6.10 7.21 -3.73
N ARG A 88 -5.25 7.97 -3.00
CA ARG A 88 -5.05 9.41 -3.23
C ARG A 88 -3.77 9.75 -3.98
N CYS A 89 -2.71 8.96 -3.79
CA CYS A 89 -1.39 9.33 -4.29
C CYS A 89 -0.44 8.15 -4.41
N LEU A 90 0.68 8.43 -5.07
CA LEU A 90 1.86 7.59 -5.11
C LEU A 90 2.99 8.27 -4.36
N PHE A 91 3.61 7.54 -3.43
CA PHE A 91 4.88 7.90 -2.81
C PHE A 91 6.00 6.99 -3.32
N SER A 92 7.20 7.52 -3.49
CA SER A 92 8.45 6.77 -3.54
C SER A 92 9.07 6.70 -2.14
N PHE A 93 9.90 5.69 -1.88
CA PHE A 93 10.63 5.57 -0.63
C PHE A 93 12.12 5.78 -0.82
N ASP A 94 12.67 6.82 -0.17
CA ASP A 94 14.09 7.11 -0.13
C ASP A 94 14.74 6.30 1.02
N ARG A 95 15.36 5.17 0.69
CA ARG A 95 15.99 4.28 1.68
C ARG A 95 17.11 4.95 2.47
N PRO A 96 18.06 5.70 1.86
CA PRO A 96 19.08 6.45 2.59
C PRO A 96 18.50 7.45 3.60
N ARG A 97 17.46 8.17 3.24
CA ARG A 97 16.81 9.17 4.11
C ARG A 97 15.72 8.58 5.00
N ARG A 98 15.36 7.31 4.78
CA ARG A 98 14.30 6.58 5.52
C ARG A 98 12.98 7.32 5.54
N ARG A 99 12.54 7.84 4.39
CA ARG A 99 11.31 8.63 4.29
C ARG A 99 10.61 8.44 2.96
N PHE A 100 9.32 8.68 2.97
CA PHE A 100 8.52 8.79 1.77
C PHE A 100 8.68 10.17 1.13
N ARG A 101 8.56 10.20 -0.20
CA ARG A 101 8.49 11.39 -1.03
C ARG A 101 7.25 11.29 -1.90
N LEU A 102 6.43 12.33 -1.93
CA LEU A 102 5.25 12.41 -2.80
C LEU A 102 5.70 12.48 -4.26
N VAL A 103 5.22 11.56 -5.09
CA VAL A 103 5.55 11.45 -6.52
C VAL A 103 4.46 12.06 -7.36
N SER A 104 3.20 11.68 -7.10
CA SER A 104 2.04 12.18 -7.83
C SER A 104 0.77 12.08 -6.99
N VAL A 105 -0.23 12.89 -7.31
CA VAL A 105 -1.57 12.85 -6.74
C VAL A 105 -2.53 12.27 -7.78
N HIS A 106 -3.41 11.39 -7.37
CA HIS A 106 -4.37 10.76 -8.28
C HIS A 106 -5.47 11.74 -8.71
N PRO A 107 -6.06 11.58 -9.90
CA PRO A 107 -7.17 12.40 -10.36
C PRO A 107 -8.31 12.46 -9.35
N GLY A 108 -8.87 13.66 -9.12
CA GLY A 108 -9.94 13.89 -8.16
C GLY A 108 -9.48 14.16 -6.72
N HIS A 109 -8.16 14.16 -6.46
CA HIS A 109 -7.58 14.47 -5.16
C HIS A 109 -6.64 15.66 -5.22
N SER A 110 -6.35 16.27 -4.05
CA SER A 110 -5.44 17.40 -3.90
C SER A 110 -4.26 17.07 -2.99
N ILE A 111 -3.18 17.87 -3.07
CA ILE A 111 -2.03 17.76 -2.18
C ILE A 111 -2.46 18.01 -0.73
N ASP A 112 -3.35 18.96 -0.49
CA ASP A 112 -3.85 19.31 0.85
C ASP A 112 -4.59 18.13 1.48
N GLU A 113 -5.41 17.39 0.71
CA GLU A 113 -6.04 16.15 1.17
C GLU A 113 -5.02 15.08 1.52
N VAL A 114 -3.94 14.94 0.73
CA VAL A 114 -2.86 13.99 1.03
C VAL A 114 -2.20 14.35 2.36
N ILE A 115 -1.89 15.63 2.60
CA ILE A 115 -1.29 16.12 3.85
C ILE A 115 -2.23 15.90 5.02
N GLU A 116 -3.50 16.28 4.88
CA GLU A 116 -4.50 16.15 5.94
C GLU A 116 -4.69 14.70 6.40
N HIS A 117 -4.69 13.75 5.46
CA HIS A 117 -4.99 12.34 5.73
C HIS A 117 -3.76 11.47 5.99
N THR A 118 -2.54 12.00 5.84
CA THR A 118 -1.28 11.29 6.16
C THR A 118 -0.84 11.63 7.58
N GLY A 119 -0.58 10.62 8.40
CA GLY A 119 -0.16 10.80 9.80
C GLY A 119 1.35 11.01 9.97
N PHE A 120 2.16 10.74 8.96
CA PHE A 120 3.60 10.90 8.99
C PHE A 120 4.09 12.05 8.10
N ALA A 121 5.29 12.55 8.41
CA ALA A 121 5.96 13.54 7.58
C ALA A 121 6.57 12.89 6.34
N PHE A 122 6.40 13.51 5.19
CA PHE A 122 6.98 13.08 3.91
C PHE A 122 7.61 14.26 3.18
N GLU A 123 8.49 13.96 2.23
CA GLU A 123 9.07 14.99 1.37
C GLU A 123 8.06 15.38 0.30
N GLN A 124 7.74 16.67 0.24
CA GLN A 124 6.88 17.25 -0.80
C GLN A 124 7.74 18.03 -1.78
N PRO A 125 7.87 17.60 -3.04
CA PRO A 125 8.50 18.39 -4.09
C PRO A 125 7.76 19.70 -4.34
N LYS A 126 8.45 20.69 -4.90
CA LYS A 126 7.83 21.97 -5.28
C LYS A 126 6.71 21.76 -6.31
N ASP A 127 6.96 20.86 -7.27
CA ASP A 127 6.00 20.51 -8.31
C ASP A 127 5.65 19.02 -8.17
N VAL A 128 4.38 18.76 -7.88
CA VAL A 128 3.83 17.39 -7.78
C VAL A 128 2.82 17.20 -8.90
N PRO A 129 3.11 16.35 -9.89
CA PRO A 129 2.20 16.11 -11.00
C PRO A 129 0.97 15.29 -10.59
N MET A 130 -0.08 15.38 -11.39
CA MET A 130 -1.17 14.42 -11.36
C MET A 130 -0.70 13.08 -11.90
N THR A 131 -1.14 11.98 -11.30
CA THR A 131 -0.86 10.62 -11.81
C THR A 131 -1.48 10.49 -13.22
N PRO A 132 -0.70 10.10 -14.23
CA PRO A 132 -1.22 9.97 -15.58
C PRO A 132 -2.30 8.87 -15.66
N ALA A 133 -3.30 9.11 -16.46
CA ALA A 133 -4.33 8.10 -16.73
C ALA A 133 -3.71 6.88 -17.45
N PRO A 134 -4.23 5.67 -17.22
CA PRO A 134 -3.78 4.50 -17.95
C PRO A 134 -4.11 4.63 -19.45
N SER A 135 -3.28 4.03 -20.31
CA SER A 135 -3.53 4.02 -21.75
C SER A 135 -4.80 3.24 -22.11
N ALA A 136 -5.34 3.51 -23.30
CA ALA A 136 -6.49 2.74 -23.81
C ALA A 136 -6.18 1.23 -23.91
N GLU A 137 -4.95 0.88 -24.29
CA GLU A 137 -4.47 -0.50 -24.34
C GLU A 137 -4.46 -1.15 -22.95
N THR A 138 -3.91 -0.44 -21.94
CA THR A 138 -3.92 -0.92 -20.54
C THR A 138 -5.35 -1.11 -20.03
N LEU A 139 -6.26 -0.17 -20.33
CA LEU A 139 -7.66 -0.29 -19.93
C LEU A 139 -8.35 -1.44 -20.63
N CYS A 140 -8.05 -1.67 -21.93
CA CYS A 140 -8.57 -2.81 -22.67
C CYS A 140 -8.12 -4.12 -22.00
N LEU A 141 -6.82 -4.29 -21.76
CA LEU A 141 -6.27 -5.48 -21.07
C LEU A 141 -6.91 -5.71 -19.71
N LEU A 142 -7.03 -4.66 -18.89
CA LEU A 142 -7.65 -4.76 -17.58
C LEU A 142 -9.11 -5.22 -17.64
N ARG A 143 -9.87 -4.72 -18.61
CA ARG A 143 -11.31 -5.00 -18.72
C ARG A 143 -11.62 -6.32 -19.43
N SER A 144 -10.86 -6.66 -20.50
CA SER A 144 -11.15 -7.87 -21.30
C SER A 144 -10.53 -9.13 -20.73
N ASP A 145 -9.31 -9.04 -20.16
CA ASP A 145 -8.55 -10.23 -19.78
C ASP A 145 -8.44 -10.38 -18.25
N ILE A 146 -8.16 -9.29 -17.54
CA ILE A 146 -7.89 -9.37 -16.10
C ILE A 146 -9.18 -9.38 -15.27
N ALA A 147 -10.14 -8.53 -15.60
CA ALA A 147 -11.37 -8.42 -14.82
C ALA A 147 -12.22 -9.70 -14.79
N PRO A 148 -12.38 -10.47 -15.88
CA PRO A 148 -13.05 -11.76 -15.82
C PRO A 148 -12.36 -12.77 -14.91
N GLN A 149 -11.02 -12.84 -14.94
CA GLN A 149 -10.23 -13.73 -14.05
C GLN A 149 -10.36 -13.32 -12.59
N LEU A 150 -10.38 -12.01 -12.29
CA LEU A 150 -10.63 -11.50 -10.96
C LEU A 150 -12.02 -11.85 -10.44
N ALA A 151 -13.03 -11.85 -11.32
CA ALA A 151 -14.40 -12.17 -10.96
C ALA A 151 -14.58 -13.61 -10.45
N GLU A 152 -13.72 -14.55 -10.87
CA GLU A 152 -13.73 -15.93 -10.37
C GLU A 152 -13.39 -16.01 -8.87
N THR A 153 -12.49 -15.16 -8.39
CA THR A 153 -12.01 -15.18 -7.00
C THR A 153 -12.61 -14.04 -6.16
N TYR A 154 -12.81 -12.88 -6.76
CA TYR A 154 -13.27 -11.65 -6.12
C TYR A 154 -14.47 -11.04 -6.87
N PRO A 155 -15.62 -11.73 -6.93
CA PRO A 155 -16.76 -11.32 -7.76
C PRO A 155 -17.30 -9.94 -7.41
N GLN A 156 -17.42 -9.62 -6.12
CA GLN A 156 -17.92 -8.32 -5.68
C GLN A 156 -16.96 -7.18 -6.11
N PHE A 157 -15.66 -7.37 -5.94
CA PHE A 157 -14.67 -6.39 -6.37
C PHE A 157 -14.69 -6.17 -7.89
N ALA A 158 -14.80 -7.26 -8.66
CA ALA A 158 -14.87 -7.18 -10.12
C ALA A 158 -16.15 -6.46 -10.61
N ALA A 159 -17.27 -6.70 -9.94
CA ALA A 159 -18.52 -5.99 -10.22
C ALA A 159 -18.41 -4.49 -9.90
N ASP A 160 -17.90 -4.15 -8.72
CA ASP A 160 -17.81 -2.77 -8.23
C ASP A 160 -16.82 -1.92 -9.06
N VAL A 161 -15.68 -2.50 -9.46
CA VAL A 161 -14.59 -1.77 -10.12
C VAL A 161 -14.66 -1.82 -11.64
N PHE A 162 -15.06 -2.98 -12.21
CA PHE A 162 -15.02 -3.20 -13.65
C PHE A 162 -16.41 -3.38 -14.28
N GLY A 163 -17.47 -3.48 -13.48
CA GLY A 163 -18.81 -3.77 -13.95
C GLY A 163 -18.99 -5.19 -14.48
N VAL A 164 -18.08 -6.12 -14.15
CA VAL A 164 -18.14 -7.51 -14.57
C VAL A 164 -19.03 -8.29 -13.61
N MET A 165 -20.18 -8.73 -14.11
CA MET A 165 -21.08 -9.63 -13.37
C MET A 165 -20.66 -11.09 -13.60
N GLN A 166 -20.57 -11.89 -12.55
CA GLN A 166 -20.45 -13.34 -12.73
C GLN A 166 -21.72 -13.85 -13.43
N PRO A 167 -21.58 -14.72 -14.44
CA PRO A 167 -22.73 -15.52 -14.87
C PRO A 167 -23.23 -16.31 -13.65
N ALA A 168 -24.54 -16.26 -13.40
CA ALA A 168 -25.15 -17.02 -12.33
C ALA A 168 -24.65 -18.47 -12.38
N LEU A 169 -24.03 -18.95 -11.31
CA LEU A 169 -23.67 -20.36 -11.18
C LEU A 169 -24.98 -21.15 -11.37
N SER A 170 -25.05 -21.92 -12.45
CA SER A 170 -26.14 -22.87 -12.60
C SER A 170 -26.13 -23.78 -11.38
N PRO A 171 -27.26 -23.94 -10.66
CA PRO A 171 -27.31 -24.86 -9.52
C PRO A 171 -26.96 -26.28 -10.00
N PRO A 172 -26.32 -27.09 -9.14
CA PRO A 172 -25.88 -28.44 -9.44
C PRO A 172 -27.06 -29.38 -9.78
#